data_e09358fd22c9d3248081a8ee9979bc5c
#
_entry.id   e09358fd22c9d3248081a8ee9979bc5c
#
_cell.length_a   1.000
_cell.length_b   1.000
_cell.length_c   1.000
_cell.angle_alpha   90.00
_cell.angle_beta   90.00
_cell.angle_gamma   90.00
#
_symmetry.space_group_name_H-M   'P 1'
#
loop_
_entity.id
_entity.type
_entity.pdbx_description
1 polymer ?
#
loop_
_entity_poly.entity_id
_entity_poly.type
_entity_poly.pdbx_seq_one_letter_code
_entity_poly.pdbx_strand_id
1 'polypeptide(L)'
;MLYRLLKTGQVFNAMEPLPFKTFADCGQVEKDLENLLAGSIKEGLFKDMMPIFQERARQAEADIYALKKNGDLVIFELKTATAESGAVHQVLRYCESAAHWDYGKLQRLYSKYMDGGEVDLQTEHKSIFGLETSLPKNAFNQQQLLMVVGSAGSDGLVRNIAYWRSKGIAIEFLPYRIYEIDGEHYFEFFSTPFDQHPNPADRKGVLFDTCRTHIEDSIWYMCENSRVAAFGDRKHVVGYLSTGDTVFLYHKWEGVIAAGRVKSGIKEDVDRDAMYRDLEWLTPLPGPEDLKALNAARIKEVLGHDFFWAVTIKTPYLSADEADTLLGALQEHLDTP
;
A
#
# COMPACT_ATOMS: atom_id res chain seq x y z
N MET A 1 -20.85 -10.00 0.85
CA MET A 1 -20.96 -11.41 0.36
C MET A 1 -21.14 -11.36 -1.15
N LEU A 2 -20.31 -12.06 -1.90
CA LEU A 2 -20.36 -12.08 -3.35
C LEU A 2 -21.28 -13.20 -3.83
N TYR A 3 -22.10 -12.90 -4.84
CA TYR A 3 -23.03 -13.86 -5.45
C TYR A 3 -22.76 -13.95 -6.95
N ARG A 4 -22.74 -15.17 -7.45
CA ARG A 4 -22.77 -15.43 -8.88
C ARG A 4 -24.20 -15.28 -9.39
N LEU A 5 -24.40 -14.44 -10.41
CA LEU A 5 -25.69 -14.30 -11.07
C LEU A 5 -25.87 -15.39 -12.12
N LEU A 6 -26.97 -16.10 -12.03
CA LEU A 6 -27.33 -17.14 -12.99
C LEU A 6 -28.32 -16.59 -14.04
N LYS A 7 -28.09 -16.94 -15.30
CA LYS A 7 -28.91 -16.50 -16.42
C LYS A 7 -29.73 -17.66 -17.01
N THR A 8 -30.97 -17.36 -17.41
CA THR A 8 -31.71 -18.17 -18.37
C THR A 8 -32.02 -17.27 -19.58
N GLY A 9 -31.40 -17.56 -20.71
CA GLY A 9 -31.40 -16.66 -21.86
C GLY A 9 -30.64 -15.33 -21.54
N GLN A 10 -31.33 -14.19 -21.68
CA GLN A 10 -30.78 -12.87 -21.40
C GLN A 10 -31.10 -12.33 -20.00
N VAL A 11 -31.89 -13.08 -19.21
CA VAL A 11 -32.39 -12.59 -17.92
C VAL A 11 -31.63 -13.24 -16.75
N PHE A 12 -31.20 -12.44 -15.78
CA PHE A 12 -30.73 -12.95 -14.50
C PHE A 12 -31.93 -13.41 -13.67
N ASN A 13 -31.95 -14.68 -13.28
CA ASN A 13 -33.09 -15.31 -12.62
C ASN A 13 -32.77 -15.99 -11.28
N ALA A 14 -31.48 -16.08 -10.91
CA ALA A 14 -31.05 -16.61 -9.63
C ALA A 14 -29.69 -16.05 -9.20
N MET A 15 -29.38 -16.22 -7.92
CA MET A 15 -28.09 -15.88 -7.32
C MET A 15 -27.58 -17.07 -6.50
N GLU A 16 -26.32 -17.40 -6.65
CA GLU A 16 -25.62 -18.37 -5.81
C GLU A 16 -24.52 -17.68 -5.01
N PRO A 17 -24.44 -17.89 -3.67
CA PRO A 17 -23.35 -17.35 -2.89
C PRO A 17 -22.03 -17.99 -3.33
N LEU A 18 -21.00 -17.17 -3.55
CA LEU A 18 -19.65 -17.66 -3.76
C LEU A 18 -19.01 -17.94 -2.40
N PRO A 19 -18.47 -19.15 -2.17
CA PRO A 19 -17.69 -19.40 -0.98
C PRO A 19 -16.44 -18.52 -0.96
N PHE A 20 -16.05 -18.04 0.21
CA PHE A 20 -14.82 -17.30 0.38
C PHE A 20 -13.74 -18.20 1.00
N LYS A 21 -12.49 -17.86 0.70
CA LYS A 21 -11.30 -18.47 1.27
C LYS A 21 -10.67 -17.53 2.28
N THR A 22 -9.89 -18.09 3.20
CA THR A 22 -8.99 -17.35 4.08
C THR A 22 -7.59 -17.26 3.44
N PHE A 23 -6.71 -16.43 3.96
CA PHE A 23 -5.29 -16.45 3.58
C PHE A 23 -4.65 -17.81 3.83
N ALA A 24 -5.00 -18.44 4.94
CA ALA A 24 -4.54 -19.78 5.28
C ALA A 24 -4.99 -20.82 4.25
N ASP A 25 -6.25 -20.75 3.76
CA ASP A 25 -6.76 -21.65 2.71
C ASP A 25 -6.00 -21.48 1.37
N CYS A 26 -5.45 -20.29 1.14
CA CYS A 26 -4.60 -19.99 -0.02
C CYS A 26 -3.12 -20.36 0.20
N GLY A 27 -2.78 -21.01 1.34
CA GLY A 27 -1.40 -21.38 1.68
C GLY A 27 -0.51 -20.21 2.07
N GLN A 28 -1.10 -19.05 2.38
CA GLN A 28 -0.38 -17.83 2.76
C GLN A 28 -0.29 -17.69 4.27
N VAL A 29 0.74 -17.00 4.75
CA VAL A 29 0.98 -16.77 6.18
C VAL A 29 0.65 -15.32 6.60
N GLU A 30 0.64 -15.03 7.90
CA GLU A 30 0.34 -13.68 8.42
C GLU A 30 1.27 -12.62 7.83
N LYS A 31 2.54 -12.98 7.60
CA LYS A 31 3.51 -12.05 6.98
C LYS A 31 3.14 -11.65 5.55
N ASP A 32 2.50 -12.52 4.78
CA ASP A 32 2.04 -12.21 3.43
C ASP A 32 0.85 -11.24 3.47
N LEU A 33 -0.08 -11.46 4.41
CA LEU A 33 -1.19 -10.55 4.66
C LEU A 33 -0.68 -9.17 5.12
N GLU A 34 0.28 -9.15 6.03
CA GLU A 34 0.94 -7.94 6.52
C GLU A 34 1.61 -7.15 5.38
N ASN A 35 2.37 -7.83 4.52
CA ASN A 35 3.02 -7.23 3.35
C ASN A 35 1.99 -6.63 2.38
N LEU A 36 0.91 -7.37 2.12
CA LEU A 36 -0.19 -6.91 1.26
C LEU A 36 -0.84 -5.65 1.84
N LEU A 37 -1.16 -5.66 3.13
CA LEU A 37 -1.84 -4.54 3.78
C LEU A 37 -0.95 -3.32 3.94
N ALA A 38 0.29 -3.49 4.39
CA ALA A 38 1.23 -2.39 4.51
C ALA A 38 1.42 -1.65 3.18
N GLY A 39 1.42 -2.40 2.06
CA GLY A 39 1.48 -1.83 0.72
C GLY A 39 0.20 -1.13 0.26
N SER A 40 -0.95 -1.58 0.75
CA SER A 40 -2.27 -1.17 0.25
C SER A 40 -3.08 -0.31 1.25
N ILE A 41 -2.53 0.01 2.43
CA ILE A 41 -3.27 0.77 3.47
C ILE A 41 -3.84 2.06 2.91
N LYS A 42 -3.03 2.79 2.14
CA LYS A 42 -3.45 4.08 1.58
C LYS A 42 -4.55 3.95 0.52
N GLU A 43 -4.54 2.86 -0.24
CA GLU A 43 -5.48 2.65 -1.35
C GLU A 43 -6.68 1.78 -0.98
N GLY A 44 -6.43 0.73 -0.21
CA GLY A 44 -7.41 -0.33 0.04
C GLY A 44 -8.20 -0.17 1.32
N LEU A 45 -7.56 0.27 2.41
CA LEU A 45 -8.21 0.32 3.72
C LEU A 45 -8.71 1.71 4.09
N PHE A 46 -7.83 2.71 4.01
CA PHE A 46 -8.17 4.06 4.45
C PHE A 46 -7.28 5.08 3.75
N LYS A 47 -7.87 6.01 3.01
CA LYS A 47 -7.17 7.15 2.43
C LYS A 47 -6.45 8.03 3.46
N ASP A 48 -6.79 7.87 4.74
CA ASP A 48 -6.37 8.72 5.85
C ASP A 48 -5.36 8.05 6.79
N MET A 49 -4.58 7.06 6.31
CA MET A 49 -3.58 6.38 7.12
C MET A 49 -2.21 6.35 6.45
N MET A 50 -1.17 6.59 7.26
CA MET A 50 0.24 6.55 6.88
C MET A 50 0.94 5.42 7.64
N PRO A 51 1.37 4.33 7.01
CA PRO A 51 2.16 3.31 7.68
C PRO A 51 3.49 3.89 8.18
N ILE A 52 3.84 3.57 9.43
CA ILE A 52 5.10 4.00 10.05
C ILE A 52 5.96 2.84 10.54
N PHE A 53 5.41 1.64 10.56
CA PHE A 53 6.10 0.44 10.98
C PHE A 53 5.38 -0.80 10.47
N GLN A 54 6.18 -1.81 10.17
CA GLN A 54 5.74 -3.15 9.85
C GLN A 54 6.62 -4.12 10.65
N GLU A 55 6.03 -5.16 11.26
CA GLU A 55 6.78 -6.12 12.07
C GLU A 55 7.91 -6.76 11.27
N ARG A 56 9.08 -6.85 11.91
CA ARG A 56 10.21 -7.66 11.44
C ARG A 56 10.29 -8.91 12.29
N ALA A 57 10.52 -10.06 11.67
CA ALA A 57 10.51 -11.37 12.32
C ALA A 57 11.13 -11.38 13.74
N ARG A 58 10.38 -11.98 14.70
CA ARG A 58 10.75 -12.22 16.10
C ARG A 58 10.67 -11.01 17.05
N GLN A 59 9.88 -10.01 16.76
CA GLN A 59 9.60 -8.94 17.72
C GLN A 59 8.17 -9.12 18.28
N ALA A 60 7.98 -8.87 19.58
CA ALA A 60 6.67 -8.89 20.23
C ALA A 60 5.99 -7.51 20.06
N GLU A 61 5.78 -7.10 18.84
CA GLU A 61 5.18 -5.82 18.43
C GLU A 61 3.94 -6.12 17.58
N ALA A 62 3.07 -5.11 17.36
CA ALA A 62 1.94 -5.26 16.46
C ALA A 62 2.41 -5.39 15.00
N ASP A 63 1.62 -6.05 14.19
CA ASP A 63 1.95 -6.32 12.79
C ASP A 63 2.22 -5.04 12.01
N ILE A 64 1.34 -4.03 12.16
CA ILE A 64 1.47 -2.73 11.52
C ILE A 64 1.12 -1.61 12.50
N TYR A 65 1.90 -0.52 12.46
CA TYR A 65 1.53 0.76 13.02
C TYR A 65 1.37 1.79 11.91
N ALA A 66 0.31 2.59 11.99
CA ALA A 66 0.05 3.68 11.06
C ALA A 66 -0.39 4.96 11.81
N LEU A 67 -0.22 6.11 11.19
CA LEU A 67 -0.70 7.40 11.69
C LEU A 67 -1.91 7.87 10.89
N LYS A 68 -2.87 8.46 11.58
CA LYS A 68 -3.97 9.20 10.96
C LYS A 68 -3.57 10.65 10.67
N LYS A 69 -4.37 11.33 9.87
CA LYS A 69 -4.20 12.75 9.52
C LYS A 69 -4.06 13.67 10.74
N ASN A 70 -4.73 13.37 11.84
CA ASN A 70 -4.64 14.13 13.10
C ASN A 70 -3.49 13.71 14.01
N GLY A 71 -2.65 12.77 13.60
CA GLY A 71 -1.51 12.26 14.35
C GLY A 71 -1.80 11.09 15.28
N ASP A 72 -3.06 10.64 15.40
CA ASP A 72 -3.42 9.47 16.20
C ASP A 72 -2.79 8.20 15.63
N LEU A 73 -2.41 7.28 16.52
CA LEU A 73 -1.78 6.03 16.16
C LEU A 73 -2.83 4.95 15.89
N VAL A 74 -2.69 4.22 14.79
CA VAL A 74 -3.48 3.02 14.48
C VAL A 74 -2.61 1.80 14.64
N ILE A 75 -3.11 0.81 15.38
CA ILE A 75 -2.40 -0.42 15.73
C ILE A 75 -3.17 -1.58 15.13
N PHE A 76 -2.52 -2.32 14.24
CA PHE A 76 -3.14 -3.46 13.55
C PHE A 76 -2.66 -4.78 14.13
N GLU A 77 -3.59 -5.69 14.34
CA GLU A 77 -3.39 -7.10 14.59
C GLU A 77 -4.04 -7.90 13.47
N LEU A 78 -3.30 -8.70 12.75
CA LEU A 78 -3.72 -9.41 11.55
C LEU A 78 -3.90 -10.89 11.83
N LYS A 79 -4.93 -11.50 11.21
CA LYS A 79 -5.17 -12.93 11.27
C LYS A 79 -5.48 -13.48 9.89
N THR A 80 -4.81 -14.54 9.51
CA THR A 80 -4.99 -15.21 8.19
C THR A 80 -6.27 -16.03 8.08
N ALA A 81 -6.94 -16.24 9.21
CA ALA A 81 -8.18 -16.98 9.33
C ALA A 81 -9.20 -16.21 10.19
N THR A 82 -10.17 -16.93 10.77
CA THR A 82 -11.11 -16.35 11.73
C THR A 82 -10.36 -15.75 12.92
N ALA A 83 -10.61 -14.47 13.19
CA ALA A 83 -10.04 -13.79 14.34
C ALA A 83 -10.80 -14.18 15.63
N GLU A 84 -10.06 -14.62 16.63
CA GLU A 84 -10.55 -15.04 17.93
C GLU A 84 -10.38 -13.94 18.98
N SER A 85 -11.03 -14.10 20.13
CA SER A 85 -10.94 -13.15 21.26
C SER A 85 -9.49 -12.86 21.71
N GLY A 86 -8.57 -13.78 21.49
CA GLY A 86 -7.14 -13.60 21.77
C GLY A 86 -6.52 -12.41 21.03
N ALA A 87 -6.97 -12.12 19.80
CA ALA A 87 -6.47 -11.00 19.04
C ALA A 87 -6.78 -9.63 19.70
N VAL A 88 -7.93 -9.52 20.39
CA VAL A 88 -8.27 -8.33 21.17
C VAL A 88 -7.26 -8.12 22.31
N HIS A 89 -6.90 -9.18 23.01
CA HIS A 89 -5.91 -9.09 24.10
C HIS A 89 -4.51 -8.74 23.58
N GLN A 90 -4.14 -9.23 22.38
CA GLN A 90 -2.87 -8.89 21.75
C GLN A 90 -2.82 -7.40 21.41
N VAL A 91 -3.82 -6.87 20.69
CA VAL A 91 -3.81 -5.47 20.28
C VAL A 91 -3.93 -4.51 21.48
N LEU A 92 -4.65 -4.88 22.55
CA LEU A 92 -4.70 -4.11 23.80
C LEU A 92 -3.32 -4.02 24.49
N ARG A 93 -2.57 -5.12 24.52
CA ARG A 93 -1.18 -5.13 25.06
C ARG A 93 -0.27 -4.22 24.25
N TYR A 94 -0.39 -4.21 22.92
CA TYR A 94 0.38 -3.31 22.05
C TYR A 94 -0.02 -1.85 22.27
N CYS A 95 -1.32 -1.60 22.46
CA CYS A 95 -1.83 -0.27 22.80
C CYS A 95 -1.24 0.25 24.10
N GLU A 96 -1.22 -0.56 25.17
CA GLU A 96 -0.62 -0.21 26.45
C GLU A 96 0.85 0.21 26.27
N SER A 97 1.64 -0.58 25.54
CA SER A 97 3.03 -0.25 25.24
C SER A 97 3.14 1.04 24.42
N ALA A 98 2.34 1.17 23.35
CA ALA A 98 2.40 2.28 22.42
C ALA A 98 1.87 3.60 23.01
N ALA A 99 0.99 3.56 24.01
CA ALA A 99 0.46 4.75 24.68
C ALA A 99 1.56 5.61 25.33
N HIS A 100 2.70 5.02 25.65
CA HIS A 100 3.84 5.71 26.26
C HIS A 100 4.85 6.22 25.22
N TRP A 101 4.61 6.01 23.91
CA TRP A 101 5.54 6.44 22.88
C TRP A 101 5.45 7.94 22.62
N ASP A 102 6.57 8.60 22.75
CA ASP A 102 6.73 9.98 22.34
C ASP A 102 7.01 10.11 20.84
N TYR A 103 7.01 11.34 20.34
CA TYR A 103 7.36 11.63 18.95
C TYR A 103 8.74 11.05 18.56
N GLY A 104 9.72 11.10 19.46
CA GLY A 104 11.06 10.56 19.20
C GLY A 104 11.05 9.05 18.94
N LYS A 105 10.20 8.30 19.65
CA LYS A 105 10.01 6.86 19.39
C LYS A 105 9.34 6.62 18.04
N LEU A 106 8.28 7.38 17.69
CA LEU A 106 7.61 7.29 16.38
C LEU A 106 8.56 7.63 15.24
N GLN A 107 9.37 8.69 15.38
CA GLN A 107 10.39 9.07 14.42
C GLN A 107 11.39 7.94 14.18
N ARG A 108 11.89 7.29 15.24
CA ARG A 108 12.82 6.15 15.11
C ARG A 108 12.18 4.94 14.42
N LEU A 109 10.92 4.63 14.72
CA LEU A 109 10.18 3.56 14.06
C LEU A 109 10.04 3.85 12.57
N TYR A 110 9.64 5.08 12.24
CA TYR A 110 9.48 5.51 10.85
C TYR A 110 10.80 5.51 10.09
N SER A 111 11.88 6.05 10.66
CA SER A 111 13.20 6.01 10.03
C SER A 111 13.66 4.58 9.76
N LYS A 112 13.41 3.65 10.71
CA LYS A 112 13.71 2.22 10.53
C LYS A 112 12.83 1.58 9.44
N TYR A 113 11.56 1.96 9.36
CA TYR A 113 10.62 1.52 8.33
C TYR A 113 11.07 2.00 6.94
N MET A 114 11.63 3.19 6.85
CA MET A 114 12.18 3.80 5.64
C MET A 114 13.66 3.43 5.40
N ASP A 115 14.14 2.28 5.91
CA ASP A 115 15.49 1.74 5.74
C ASP A 115 16.62 2.65 6.23
N GLY A 116 16.38 3.40 7.30
CA GLY A 116 17.41 4.24 7.94
C GLY A 116 17.76 5.53 7.21
N GLY A 117 16.93 5.95 6.24
CA GLY A 117 17.07 7.26 5.60
C GLY A 117 16.87 8.42 6.59
N GLU A 118 17.49 9.56 6.32
CA GLU A 118 17.20 10.82 7.03
C GLU A 118 15.83 11.35 6.58
N VAL A 119 14.75 10.71 7.10
CA VAL A 119 13.37 11.08 6.79
C VAL A 119 12.74 11.69 8.04
N ASP A 120 12.25 12.92 7.95
CA ASP A 120 11.54 13.57 9.05
C ASP A 120 10.06 13.22 9.02
N LEU A 121 9.60 12.49 10.03
CA LEU A 121 8.22 12.03 10.16
C LEU A 121 7.21 13.17 10.08
N GLN A 122 7.51 14.32 10.67
CA GLN A 122 6.60 15.46 10.68
C GLN A 122 6.42 16.06 9.28
N THR A 123 7.50 16.15 8.52
CA THR A 123 7.50 16.65 7.14
C THR A 123 6.76 15.68 6.23
N GLU A 124 7.04 14.38 6.36
CA GLU A 124 6.37 13.35 5.57
C GLU A 124 4.87 13.25 5.89
N HIS A 125 4.51 13.31 7.16
CA HIS A 125 3.11 13.32 7.57
C HIS A 125 2.34 14.50 6.97
N LYS A 126 2.94 15.72 7.02
CA LYS A 126 2.38 16.90 6.36
C LYS A 126 2.15 16.67 4.88
N SER A 127 3.16 16.13 4.20
CA SER A 127 3.14 15.90 2.75
C SER A 127 2.05 14.91 2.35
N ILE A 128 2.01 13.74 3.03
CA ILE A 128 1.06 12.66 2.74
C ILE A 128 -0.39 13.12 2.87
N PHE A 129 -0.68 13.88 3.93
CA PHE A 129 -2.05 14.32 4.22
C PHE A 129 -2.40 15.69 3.63
N GLY A 130 -1.50 16.30 2.86
CA GLY A 130 -1.71 17.61 2.24
C GLY A 130 -2.04 18.69 3.27
N LEU A 131 -1.35 18.71 4.43
CA LEU A 131 -1.62 19.69 5.48
C LEU A 131 -0.96 21.03 5.12
N GLU A 132 -1.63 22.14 5.42
CA GLU A 132 -1.05 23.49 5.25
C GLU A 132 0.15 23.70 6.17
N THR A 133 0.03 23.21 7.41
CA THR A 133 1.09 23.29 8.42
C THR A 133 1.35 21.91 9.02
N SER A 134 2.60 21.64 9.40
CA SER A 134 2.95 20.41 10.11
C SER A 134 2.27 20.35 11.47
N LEU A 135 1.80 19.17 11.87
CA LEU A 135 1.32 18.96 13.24
C LEU A 135 2.48 19.20 14.24
N PRO A 136 2.21 19.82 15.40
CA PRO A 136 3.21 19.91 16.44
C PRO A 136 3.55 18.50 16.98
N LYS A 137 4.82 18.30 17.37
CA LYS A 137 5.31 16.98 17.82
C LYS A 137 4.50 16.36 18.95
N ASN A 138 3.92 17.18 19.81
CA ASN A 138 3.05 16.72 20.90
C ASN A 138 1.63 16.36 20.46
N ALA A 139 1.24 16.55 19.20
CA ALA A 139 -0.05 16.11 18.67
C ALA A 139 -0.01 14.65 18.19
N PHE A 140 1.19 14.08 18.01
CA PHE A 140 1.30 12.69 17.59
C PHE A 140 1.02 11.73 18.76
N ASN A 141 0.32 10.62 18.46
CA ASN A 141 0.01 9.54 19.40
C ASN A 141 -0.80 9.98 20.62
N GLN A 142 -1.68 10.96 20.48
CA GLN A 142 -2.55 11.37 21.59
C GLN A 142 -3.65 10.35 21.86
N GLN A 143 -4.12 9.68 20.83
CA GLN A 143 -5.06 8.58 20.92
C GLN A 143 -4.59 7.39 20.07
N GLN A 144 -5.08 6.20 20.43
CA GLN A 144 -4.81 4.96 19.69
C GLN A 144 -6.14 4.39 19.19
N LEU A 145 -6.16 4.01 17.91
CA LEU A 145 -7.21 3.20 17.30
C LEU A 145 -6.67 1.78 17.12
N LEU A 146 -7.37 0.82 17.68
CA LEU A 146 -7.02 -0.59 17.61
C LEU A 146 -7.81 -1.25 16.48
N MET A 147 -7.12 -1.97 15.60
CA MET A 147 -7.71 -2.60 14.44
C MET A 147 -7.37 -4.09 14.41
N VAL A 148 -8.36 -4.93 14.59
CA VAL A 148 -8.21 -6.39 14.36
C VAL A 148 -8.68 -6.69 12.95
N VAL A 149 -7.85 -7.38 12.16
CA VAL A 149 -8.16 -7.76 10.78
C VAL A 149 -8.20 -9.29 10.69
N GLY A 150 -9.21 -9.85 10.03
CA GLY A 150 -9.34 -11.30 9.86
C GLY A 150 -10.41 -11.67 8.84
N SER A 151 -10.43 -12.93 8.38
CA SER A 151 -11.42 -13.37 7.38
C SER A 151 -12.84 -13.41 7.92
N ALA A 152 -12.99 -13.62 9.22
CA ALA A 152 -14.24 -13.57 9.98
C ALA A 152 -13.91 -13.26 11.43
N GLY A 153 -14.92 -12.84 12.21
CA GLY A 153 -14.81 -12.69 13.66
C GLY A 153 -15.62 -13.77 14.36
N SER A 154 -15.03 -14.41 15.37
CA SER A 154 -15.81 -15.30 16.26
C SER A 154 -16.79 -14.49 17.13
N ASP A 155 -17.81 -15.14 17.65
CA ASP A 155 -18.73 -14.51 18.60
C ASP A 155 -17.99 -13.96 19.83
N GLY A 156 -16.90 -14.62 20.23
CA GLY A 156 -16.03 -14.16 21.32
C GLY A 156 -15.34 -12.86 20.99
N LEU A 157 -14.79 -12.73 19.76
CA LEU A 157 -14.18 -11.50 19.27
C LEU A 157 -15.19 -10.35 19.26
N VAL A 158 -16.36 -10.56 18.66
CA VAL A 158 -17.39 -9.54 18.53
C VAL A 158 -17.85 -9.02 19.91
N ARG A 159 -18.10 -9.93 20.86
CA ARG A 159 -18.46 -9.55 22.23
C ARG A 159 -17.35 -8.79 22.94
N ASN A 160 -16.08 -9.19 22.78
CA ASN A 160 -14.95 -8.50 23.38
C ASN A 160 -14.77 -7.09 22.81
N ILE A 161 -14.88 -6.93 21.51
CA ILE A 161 -14.83 -5.60 20.87
C ILE A 161 -15.96 -4.70 21.40
N ALA A 162 -17.19 -5.20 21.41
CA ALA A 162 -18.34 -4.46 21.94
C ALA A 162 -18.13 -4.04 23.41
N TYR A 163 -17.58 -4.94 24.24
CA TYR A 163 -17.26 -4.64 25.63
C TYR A 163 -16.24 -3.50 25.76
N TRP A 164 -15.10 -3.59 25.06
CA TRP A 164 -14.05 -2.58 25.15
C TRP A 164 -14.48 -1.23 24.58
N ARG A 165 -15.26 -1.23 23.48
CA ARG A 165 -15.90 -0.01 22.97
C ARG A 165 -16.80 0.65 24.04
N SER A 166 -17.57 -0.14 24.78
CA SER A 166 -18.41 0.38 25.87
C SER A 166 -17.60 0.97 27.03
N LYS A 167 -16.29 0.65 27.12
CA LYS A 167 -15.33 1.23 28.07
C LYS A 167 -14.55 2.42 27.51
N GLY A 168 -14.90 2.89 26.30
CA GLY A 168 -14.26 4.04 25.69
C GLY A 168 -12.98 3.72 24.90
N ILE A 169 -12.64 2.44 24.71
CA ILE A 169 -11.51 2.04 23.89
C ILE A 169 -11.92 2.07 22.41
N ALA A 170 -11.17 2.80 21.59
CA ALA A 170 -11.36 2.83 20.15
C ALA A 170 -10.79 1.54 19.52
N ILE A 171 -11.65 0.53 19.38
CA ILE A 171 -11.28 -0.77 18.81
C ILE A 171 -12.28 -1.19 17.74
N GLU A 172 -11.79 -1.69 16.62
CA GLU A 172 -12.59 -2.13 15.49
C GLU A 172 -12.15 -3.49 14.97
N PHE A 173 -13.11 -4.21 14.37
CA PHE A 173 -12.84 -5.40 13.57
C PHE A 173 -13.09 -5.08 12.11
N LEU A 174 -12.09 -5.36 11.28
CA LEU A 174 -12.16 -5.19 9.84
C LEU A 174 -12.09 -6.58 9.18
N PRO A 175 -13.24 -7.12 8.73
CA PRO A 175 -13.24 -8.38 8.01
C PRO A 175 -12.72 -8.21 6.59
N TYR A 176 -12.01 -9.23 6.10
CA TYR A 176 -11.70 -9.40 4.69
C TYR A 176 -12.23 -10.73 4.16
N ARG A 177 -12.31 -10.88 2.85
CA ARG A 177 -12.63 -12.15 2.18
C ARG A 177 -11.81 -12.30 0.92
N ILE A 178 -11.54 -13.55 0.59
CA ILE A 178 -10.90 -13.92 -0.67
C ILE A 178 -11.86 -14.80 -1.44
N TYR A 179 -12.14 -14.44 -2.68
CA TYR A 179 -12.94 -15.24 -3.60
C TYR A 179 -12.04 -15.80 -4.69
N GLU A 180 -12.28 -17.04 -5.08
CA GLU A 180 -11.67 -17.63 -6.27
C GLU A 180 -12.70 -17.66 -7.38
N ILE A 181 -12.39 -17.01 -8.50
CA ILE A 181 -13.25 -16.92 -9.68
C ILE A 181 -12.38 -17.23 -10.89
N ASP A 182 -12.73 -18.29 -11.62
CA ASP A 182 -12.00 -18.73 -12.82
C ASP A 182 -10.48 -18.96 -12.59
N GLY A 183 -10.12 -19.41 -11.38
CA GLY A 183 -8.73 -19.66 -10.99
C GLY A 183 -7.96 -18.44 -10.48
N GLU A 184 -8.55 -17.26 -10.52
CA GLU A 184 -7.98 -16.02 -9.99
C GLU A 184 -8.50 -15.70 -8.60
N HIS A 185 -7.69 -15.05 -7.77
CA HIS A 185 -8.07 -14.68 -6.41
C HIS A 185 -8.41 -13.20 -6.31
N TYR A 186 -9.56 -12.91 -5.70
CA TYR A 186 -10.07 -11.55 -5.48
C TYR A 186 -10.17 -11.28 -3.99
N PHE A 187 -9.56 -10.19 -3.55
CA PHE A 187 -9.54 -9.77 -2.15
C PHE A 187 -10.57 -8.67 -1.92
N GLU A 188 -11.42 -8.83 -0.91
CA GLU A 188 -12.45 -7.86 -0.54
C GLU A 188 -12.30 -7.44 0.91
N PHE A 189 -12.22 -6.13 1.16
CA PHE A 189 -12.36 -5.55 2.48
C PHE A 189 -13.79 -5.08 2.73
N PHE A 190 -14.26 -5.27 3.95
CA PHE A 190 -15.51 -4.67 4.41
C PHE A 190 -15.19 -3.46 5.28
N SER A 191 -15.19 -2.28 4.72
CA SER A 191 -15.08 -1.04 5.47
C SER A 191 -16.35 -0.21 5.35
N THR A 192 -16.56 0.67 6.30
CA THR A 192 -17.60 1.68 6.30
C THR A 192 -16.97 3.07 6.33
N PRO A 193 -17.57 4.06 5.67
CA PRO A 193 -18.74 3.98 4.80
C PRO A 193 -18.42 3.39 3.42
N PHE A 194 -19.32 2.60 2.89
CA PHE A 194 -19.17 1.90 1.59
C PHE A 194 -19.06 2.83 0.38
N ASP A 195 -19.60 4.04 0.47
CA ASP A 195 -19.63 5.04 -0.59
C ASP A 195 -18.27 5.69 -0.89
N GLN A 196 -17.26 5.45 -0.06
CA GLN A 196 -15.91 6.00 -0.23
C GLN A 196 -14.94 5.02 -0.92
N HIS A 197 -15.42 3.86 -1.37
CA HIS A 197 -14.56 2.90 -2.07
C HIS A 197 -14.37 3.30 -3.53
N PRO A 198 -13.14 3.62 -3.96
CA PRO A 198 -12.85 3.76 -5.38
C PRO A 198 -13.08 2.41 -6.07
N ASN A 199 -13.48 2.44 -7.33
CA ASN A 199 -13.61 1.23 -8.11
C ASN A 199 -12.23 0.55 -8.26
N PRO A 200 -12.03 -0.67 -7.71
CA PRO A 200 -10.73 -1.34 -7.78
C PRO A 200 -10.31 -1.74 -9.20
N ALA A 201 -11.24 -1.70 -10.17
CA ALA A 201 -10.96 -1.96 -11.57
C ALA A 201 -10.41 -0.73 -12.33
N ASP A 202 -10.45 0.45 -11.72
CA ASP A 202 -9.91 1.64 -12.34
C ASP A 202 -8.39 1.54 -12.47
N ARG A 203 -7.90 1.91 -13.65
CA ARG A 203 -6.46 2.01 -13.88
C ARG A 203 -5.87 3.07 -12.97
N LYS A 204 -4.66 2.83 -12.50
CA LYS A 204 -3.94 3.71 -11.59
C LYS A 204 -2.58 4.07 -12.15
N GLY A 205 -1.99 5.10 -11.59
CA GLY A 205 -0.60 5.45 -11.81
C GLY A 205 0.25 5.20 -10.57
N VAL A 206 1.50 4.85 -10.77
CA VAL A 206 2.47 4.71 -9.67
C VAL A 206 3.79 5.39 -10.02
N LEU A 207 4.29 6.14 -9.07
CA LEU A 207 5.68 6.61 -9.09
C LEU A 207 6.56 5.50 -8.49
N PHE A 208 7.26 4.78 -9.33
CA PHE A 208 8.00 3.59 -8.95
C PHE A 208 9.50 3.90 -8.83
N ASP A 209 10.04 3.81 -7.61
CA ASP A 209 11.46 4.01 -7.34
C ASP A 209 12.30 2.93 -8.02
N THR A 210 13.32 3.34 -8.76
CA THR A 210 14.24 2.45 -9.48
C THR A 210 15.26 1.74 -8.59
N CYS A 211 15.19 1.90 -7.26
CA CYS A 211 16.10 1.25 -6.29
C CYS A 211 17.58 1.66 -6.39
N ARG A 212 17.88 2.85 -6.93
CA ARG A 212 19.26 3.37 -7.11
C ARG A 212 20.18 3.19 -5.90
N THR A 213 19.66 3.34 -4.70
CA THR A 213 20.46 3.26 -3.47
C THR A 213 20.88 1.85 -3.07
N HIS A 214 20.27 0.83 -3.63
CA HIS A 214 20.53 -0.57 -3.31
C HIS A 214 21.16 -1.33 -4.46
N ILE A 215 20.79 -1.00 -5.71
CA ILE A 215 21.26 -1.66 -6.93
C ILE A 215 21.51 -0.57 -7.97
N GLU A 216 22.76 -0.26 -8.21
CA GLU A 216 23.18 0.87 -9.07
C GLU A 216 22.69 0.73 -10.52
N ASP A 217 22.69 -0.49 -11.05
CA ASP A 217 22.29 -0.79 -12.44
C ASP A 217 20.79 -1.11 -12.60
N SER A 218 19.99 -0.98 -11.54
CA SER A 218 18.57 -1.38 -11.56
C SER A 218 17.73 -0.66 -12.61
N ILE A 219 18.01 0.62 -12.85
CA ILE A 219 17.34 1.42 -13.88
C ILE A 219 17.60 0.87 -15.29
N TRP A 220 18.86 0.54 -15.61
CA TRP A 220 19.24 0.01 -16.92
C TRP A 220 18.64 -1.37 -17.12
N TYR A 221 18.67 -2.20 -16.07
CA TYR A 221 18.00 -3.50 -16.09
C TYR A 221 16.50 -3.38 -16.42
N MET A 222 15.81 -2.39 -15.84
CA MET A 222 14.38 -2.15 -16.13
C MET A 222 14.18 -1.64 -17.56
N CYS A 223 14.97 -0.66 -17.99
CA CYS A 223 14.83 -0.05 -19.32
C CYS A 223 15.17 -1.03 -20.45
N GLU A 224 16.34 -1.68 -20.38
CA GLU A 224 16.83 -2.61 -21.41
C GLU A 224 15.94 -3.83 -21.59
N ASN A 225 15.29 -4.28 -20.51
CA ASN A 225 14.43 -5.46 -20.55
C ASN A 225 12.94 -5.13 -20.63
N SER A 226 12.57 -3.86 -20.79
CA SER A 226 11.17 -3.39 -20.85
C SER A 226 10.34 -3.92 -19.70
N ARG A 227 10.76 -3.64 -18.47
CA ARG A 227 10.11 -4.16 -17.26
C ARG A 227 10.17 -3.19 -16.09
N VAL A 228 9.27 -3.35 -15.15
CA VAL A 228 9.36 -2.80 -13.81
C VAL A 228 9.73 -3.92 -12.86
N ALA A 229 10.73 -3.71 -12.01
CA ALA A 229 11.27 -4.75 -11.14
C ALA A 229 11.51 -4.25 -9.71
N ALA A 230 11.38 -5.16 -8.75
CA ALA A 230 11.84 -4.97 -7.39
C ALA A 230 12.70 -6.17 -6.97
N PHE A 231 13.62 -5.95 -6.03
CA PHE A 231 14.72 -6.85 -5.73
C PHE A 231 14.77 -7.22 -4.25
N GLY A 232 15.38 -8.39 -3.97
CA GLY A 232 15.65 -8.87 -2.61
C GLY A 232 14.39 -9.06 -1.78
N ASP A 233 14.48 -8.78 -0.50
CA ASP A 233 13.40 -8.98 0.48
C ASP A 233 12.10 -8.26 0.13
N ARG A 234 12.15 -7.26 -0.75
CA ARG A 234 11.00 -6.44 -1.17
C ARG A 234 10.57 -6.68 -2.60
N LYS A 235 11.06 -7.72 -3.25
CA LYS A 235 10.69 -8.05 -4.63
C LYS A 235 9.17 -8.22 -4.84
N HIS A 236 8.45 -8.65 -3.81
CA HIS A 236 7.00 -8.85 -3.83
C HIS A 236 6.17 -7.56 -4.08
N VAL A 237 6.76 -6.35 -3.88
CA VAL A 237 6.03 -5.07 -4.09
C VAL A 237 5.58 -4.87 -5.54
N VAL A 238 6.17 -5.57 -6.50
CA VAL A 238 5.69 -5.61 -7.90
C VAL A 238 4.28 -6.21 -8.01
N GLY A 239 3.88 -6.98 -6.99
CA GLY A 239 2.52 -7.54 -6.89
C GLY A 239 1.43 -6.50 -6.69
N TYR A 240 1.76 -5.29 -6.23
CA TYR A 240 0.80 -4.20 -6.06
C TYR A 240 0.39 -3.52 -7.37
N LEU A 241 1.13 -3.76 -8.44
CA LEU A 241 0.79 -3.29 -9.77
C LEU A 241 -0.22 -4.23 -10.42
N SER A 242 -1.16 -3.66 -11.18
CA SER A 242 -2.11 -4.39 -11.99
C SER A 242 -1.82 -4.21 -13.49
N THR A 243 -2.23 -5.17 -14.31
CA THR A 243 -2.16 -5.01 -15.77
C THR A 243 -3.00 -3.81 -16.20
N GLY A 244 -2.39 -2.92 -16.99
CA GLY A 244 -3.01 -1.66 -17.40
C GLY A 244 -2.61 -0.44 -16.58
N ASP A 245 -2.00 -0.61 -15.41
CA ASP A 245 -1.47 0.50 -14.61
C ASP A 245 -0.34 1.23 -15.35
N THR A 246 -0.26 2.54 -15.13
CA THR A 246 0.82 3.38 -15.65
C THR A 246 1.92 3.49 -14.59
N VAL A 247 3.13 3.05 -14.95
CA VAL A 247 4.31 3.11 -14.08
C VAL A 247 5.20 4.25 -14.54
N PHE A 248 5.51 5.16 -13.64
CA PHE A 248 6.49 6.23 -13.81
C PHE A 248 7.78 5.83 -13.10
N LEU A 249 8.86 5.56 -13.82
CA LEU A 249 10.15 5.23 -13.23
C LEU A 249 10.78 6.47 -12.62
N TYR A 250 10.78 6.52 -11.30
CA TYR A 250 11.41 7.59 -10.55
C TYR A 250 12.84 7.22 -10.18
N HIS A 251 13.80 7.97 -10.72
CA HIS A 251 15.20 7.84 -10.38
C HIS A 251 15.55 8.83 -9.27
N LYS A 252 15.92 8.29 -8.12
CA LYS A 252 16.13 9.06 -6.89
C LYS A 252 17.11 10.22 -7.13
N TRP A 253 16.73 11.40 -6.68
CA TRP A 253 17.37 12.71 -6.83
C TRP A 253 17.25 13.35 -8.22
N GLU A 254 16.92 12.63 -9.26
CA GLU A 254 16.73 13.18 -10.61
C GLU A 254 15.23 13.50 -10.87
N GLY A 255 14.38 12.52 -10.75
CA GLY A 255 12.95 12.65 -11.05
C GLY A 255 12.39 11.47 -11.84
N VAL A 256 11.25 11.65 -12.48
CA VAL A 256 10.67 10.68 -13.38
C VAL A 256 11.38 10.73 -14.73
N ILE A 257 11.92 9.58 -15.16
CA ILE A 257 12.76 9.46 -16.36
C ILE A 257 12.08 8.75 -17.52
N ALA A 258 11.09 7.93 -17.25
CA ALA A 258 10.31 7.19 -18.25
C ALA A 258 8.97 6.77 -17.69
N ALA A 259 8.02 6.47 -18.57
CA ALA A 259 6.75 5.89 -18.21
C ALA A 259 6.43 4.68 -19.12
N GLY A 260 5.79 3.66 -18.51
CA GLY A 260 5.35 2.47 -19.22
C GLY A 260 4.03 1.94 -18.67
N ARG A 261 3.31 1.16 -19.47
CA ARG A 261 2.08 0.47 -19.08
C ARG A 261 2.35 -0.99 -18.77
N VAL A 262 1.86 -1.46 -17.64
CA VAL A 262 1.99 -2.86 -17.23
C VAL A 262 1.23 -3.78 -18.18
N LYS A 263 1.92 -4.79 -18.73
CA LYS A 263 1.38 -5.72 -19.76
C LYS A 263 1.25 -7.15 -19.29
N SER A 264 1.97 -7.55 -18.25
CA SER A 264 2.01 -8.95 -17.82
C SER A 264 1.61 -9.14 -16.36
N GLY A 265 1.31 -10.39 -16.00
CA GLY A 265 1.34 -10.84 -14.62
C GLY A 265 2.75 -10.76 -14.00
N ILE A 266 2.87 -11.14 -12.74
CA ILE A 266 4.16 -11.19 -12.03
C ILE A 266 5.02 -12.30 -12.62
N LYS A 267 6.30 -11.99 -12.82
CA LYS A 267 7.36 -12.93 -13.24
C LYS A 267 8.54 -12.84 -12.27
N GLU A 268 9.37 -13.88 -12.24
CA GLU A 268 10.55 -13.94 -11.37
C GLU A 268 11.84 -14.02 -12.20
N ASP A 269 12.85 -13.31 -11.73
CA ASP A 269 14.24 -13.40 -12.21
C ASP A 269 15.09 -13.89 -11.04
N VAL A 270 15.35 -15.21 -11.03
CA VAL A 270 16.04 -15.89 -9.94
C VAL A 270 17.50 -15.44 -9.82
N ASP A 271 18.16 -15.17 -10.98
CA ASP A 271 19.57 -14.79 -11.00
C ASP A 271 19.81 -13.42 -10.37
N ARG A 272 18.81 -12.54 -10.44
CA ARG A 272 18.84 -11.19 -9.86
C ARG A 272 18.09 -11.08 -8.52
N ASP A 273 17.54 -12.17 -8.02
CA ASP A 273 16.63 -12.16 -6.86
C ASP A 273 15.56 -11.06 -7.01
N ALA A 274 14.87 -11.04 -8.15
CA ALA A 274 13.91 -10.02 -8.52
C ALA A 274 12.57 -10.61 -8.93
N MET A 275 11.49 -9.86 -8.64
CA MET A 275 10.20 -10.03 -9.31
C MET A 275 9.96 -8.84 -10.22
N TYR A 276 9.28 -9.08 -11.35
CA TYR A 276 9.05 -8.05 -12.34
C TYR A 276 7.73 -8.24 -13.09
N ARG A 277 7.30 -7.17 -13.79
CA ARG A 277 6.25 -7.19 -14.81
C ARG A 277 6.77 -6.53 -16.08
N ASP A 278 6.34 -7.03 -17.23
CA ASP A 278 6.68 -6.42 -18.50
C ASP A 278 5.94 -5.09 -18.68
N LEU A 279 6.61 -4.14 -19.32
CA LEU A 279 6.08 -2.82 -19.66
C LEU A 279 5.99 -2.64 -21.17
N GLU A 280 4.98 -1.92 -21.59
CA GLU A 280 4.94 -1.22 -22.89
C GLU A 280 5.31 0.23 -22.64
N TRP A 281 6.38 0.71 -23.22
CA TRP A 281 6.84 2.07 -23.02
C TRP A 281 5.89 3.09 -23.63
N LEU A 282 5.57 4.13 -22.88
CA LEU A 282 4.75 5.27 -23.26
C LEU A 282 5.58 6.53 -23.53
N THR A 283 6.87 6.49 -23.20
CA THR A 283 7.84 7.56 -23.45
C THR A 283 9.11 6.98 -24.07
N PRO A 284 9.96 7.82 -24.68
CA PRO A 284 11.33 7.45 -24.99
C PRO A 284 12.07 6.96 -23.74
N LEU A 285 13.03 6.06 -23.95
CA LEU A 285 13.89 5.58 -22.86
C LEU A 285 15.12 6.48 -22.72
N PRO A 286 15.55 6.76 -21.49
CA PRO A 286 16.76 7.53 -21.26
C PRO A 286 18.00 6.76 -21.70
N GLY A 287 18.97 7.46 -22.27
CA GLY A 287 20.32 6.94 -22.45
C GLY A 287 21.23 7.26 -21.27
N PRO A 288 22.33 6.51 -21.08
CA PRO A 288 23.26 6.75 -19.96
C PRO A 288 23.91 8.15 -19.98
N GLU A 289 24.04 8.74 -21.16
CA GLU A 289 24.67 10.06 -21.36
C GLU A 289 23.67 11.22 -21.47
N ASP A 290 22.36 10.91 -21.61
CA ASP A 290 21.29 11.90 -21.74
C ASP A 290 20.09 11.51 -20.86
N LEU A 291 20.26 11.72 -19.56
CA LEU A 291 19.23 11.43 -18.56
C LEU A 291 18.38 12.67 -18.32
N LYS A 292 17.35 12.86 -19.15
CA LYS A 292 16.31 13.88 -18.90
C LYS A 292 15.33 13.34 -17.85
N ALA A 293 15.00 14.16 -16.86
CA ALA A 293 14.12 13.77 -15.78
C ALA A 293 13.15 14.88 -15.38
N LEU A 294 11.87 14.55 -15.27
CA LEU A 294 10.87 15.46 -14.71
C LEU A 294 11.04 15.48 -13.18
N ASN A 295 11.55 16.58 -12.65
CA ASN A 295 11.91 16.66 -11.23
C ASN A 295 10.68 16.73 -10.30
N ALA A 296 10.90 16.47 -9.01
CA ALA A 296 9.85 16.39 -8.01
C ALA A 296 9.01 17.67 -7.89
N ALA A 297 9.62 18.85 -8.04
CA ALA A 297 8.91 20.13 -7.97
C ALA A 297 7.92 20.28 -9.13
N ARG A 298 8.34 19.90 -10.33
CA ARG A 298 7.47 19.95 -11.51
C ARG A 298 6.36 18.90 -11.44
N ILE A 299 6.63 17.70 -10.92
CA ILE A 299 5.59 16.69 -10.69
C ILE A 299 4.52 17.23 -9.73
N LYS A 300 4.93 17.84 -8.62
CA LYS A 300 4.01 18.48 -7.67
C LYS A 300 3.16 19.58 -8.31
N GLU A 301 3.77 20.43 -9.14
CA GLU A 301 3.06 21.48 -9.88
C GLU A 301 2.01 20.88 -10.83
N VAL A 302 2.38 19.85 -11.59
CA VAL A 302 1.51 19.16 -12.54
C VAL A 302 0.32 18.48 -11.85
N LEU A 303 0.57 17.81 -10.72
CA LEU A 303 -0.47 17.12 -9.95
C LEU A 303 -1.32 18.06 -9.09
N GLY A 304 -0.85 19.28 -8.81
CA GLY A 304 -1.55 20.23 -7.96
C GLY A 304 -1.55 19.90 -6.46
N HIS A 305 -0.85 18.85 -6.05
CA HIS A 305 -0.73 18.43 -4.66
C HIS A 305 0.62 17.74 -4.40
N ASP A 306 0.97 17.58 -3.13
CA ASP A 306 2.14 16.80 -2.72
C ASP A 306 1.88 15.31 -2.96
N PHE A 307 2.92 14.59 -3.35
CA PHE A 307 2.88 13.14 -3.50
C PHE A 307 3.88 12.48 -2.54
N PHE A 308 3.56 11.26 -2.17
CA PHE A 308 4.35 10.49 -1.23
C PHE A 308 5.40 9.63 -1.92
N TRP A 309 6.65 9.79 -1.50
CA TRP A 309 7.75 8.91 -1.87
C TRP A 309 7.94 7.83 -0.83
N ALA A 310 7.22 6.73 -0.97
CA ALA A 310 7.54 5.56 -0.20
C ALA A 310 8.80 4.91 -0.80
N VAL A 311 9.92 5.10 -0.16
CA VAL A 311 11.21 4.48 -0.55
C VAL A 311 11.11 2.95 -0.59
N THR A 312 10.13 2.38 0.11
CA THR A 312 10.02 0.95 0.33
C THR A 312 8.72 0.33 -0.14
N ILE A 313 7.67 1.13 -0.32
CA ILE A 313 6.35 0.66 -0.73
C ILE A 313 6.00 1.35 -2.05
N LYS A 314 5.96 0.58 -3.10
CA LYS A 314 5.70 1.03 -4.46
C LYS A 314 4.26 0.68 -4.81
N THR A 315 3.34 1.52 -4.36
CA THR A 315 1.92 1.33 -4.59
C THR A 315 1.38 2.31 -5.62
N PRO A 316 0.46 1.88 -6.49
CA PRO A 316 -0.31 2.78 -7.33
C PRO A 316 -1.11 3.74 -6.45
N TYR A 317 -0.97 5.04 -6.64
CA TYR A 317 -1.67 6.06 -5.85
C TYR A 317 -2.14 7.29 -6.65
N LEU A 318 -1.82 7.34 -7.92
CA LEU A 318 -2.39 8.32 -8.85
C LEU A 318 -3.67 7.74 -9.45
N SER A 319 -4.71 8.55 -9.55
CA SER A 319 -5.89 8.22 -10.35
C SER A 319 -5.53 8.11 -11.83
N ALA A 320 -6.42 7.57 -12.66
CA ALA A 320 -6.20 7.50 -14.10
C ALA A 320 -5.98 8.88 -14.70
N ASP A 321 -6.78 9.88 -14.31
CA ASP A 321 -6.68 11.26 -14.80
C ASP A 321 -5.36 11.93 -14.39
N GLU A 322 -4.92 11.73 -13.15
CA GLU A 322 -3.64 12.23 -12.67
C GLU A 322 -2.47 11.56 -13.42
N ALA A 323 -2.56 10.27 -13.67
CA ALA A 323 -1.55 9.53 -14.42
C ALA A 323 -1.48 10.01 -15.88
N ASP A 324 -2.62 10.23 -16.53
CA ASP A 324 -2.66 10.76 -17.90
C ASP A 324 -2.11 12.21 -17.96
N THR A 325 -2.44 13.05 -16.98
CA THR A 325 -1.90 14.41 -16.85
C THR A 325 -0.37 14.41 -16.66
N LEU A 326 0.13 13.57 -15.77
CA LEU A 326 1.57 13.46 -15.54
C LEU A 326 2.31 12.88 -16.74
N LEU A 327 1.70 11.92 -17.44
CA LEU A 327 2.26 11.34 -18.67
C LEU A 327 2.42 12.41 -19.75
N GLY A 328 1.39 13.24 -19.98
CA GLY A 328 1.48 14.34 -20.92
C GLY A 328 2.60 15.32 -20.59
N ALA A 329 2.71 15.73 -19.33
CA ALA A 329 3.79 16.62 -18.88
C ALA A 329 5.19 16.00 -19.04
N LEU A 330 5.32 14.70 -18.80
CA LEU A 330 6.58 13.97 -18.99
C LEU A 330 6.97 13.91 -20.46
N GLN A 331 6.03 13.61 -21.36
CA GLN A 331 6.26 13.57 -22.81
C GLN A 331 6.71 14.93 -23.32
N GLU A 332 6.01 16.01 -22.95
CA GLU A 332 6.42 17.38 -23.31
C GLU A 332 7.83 17.71 -22.82
N HIS A 333 8.18 17.29 -21.60
CA HIS A 333 9.51 17.52 -21.01
C HIS A 333 10.61 16.77 -21.78
N LEU A 334 10.35 15.52 -22.17
CA LEU A 334 11.33 14.69 -22.90
C LEU A 334 11.50 15.12 -24.35
N ASP A 335 10.45 15.65 -24.99
CA ASP A 335 10.47 16.15 -26.36
C ASP A 335 11.12 17.54 -26.50
N THR A 336 11.29 18.24 -25.39
CA THR A 336 11.98 19.55 -25.38
C THR A 336 13.48 19.35 -25.59
N PRO A 337 14.09 20.01 -26.60
CA PRO A 337 15.50 19.81 -26.97
C PRO A 337 16.49 20.20 -25.87
#